data_3bb6f9feca7821f23cf51a77312444a8
#
_entry.id   3bb6f9feca7821f23cf51a77312444a8
#
_cell.length_a   1.000
_cell.length_b   1.000
_cell.length_c   1.000
_cell.angle_alpha   90.00
_cell.angle_beta   90.00
_cell.angle_gamma   90.00
#
_symmetry.space_group_name_H-M   'P 1'
#
loop_
_entity.id
_entity.type
_entity.pdbx_description
1 polymer ?
#
loop_
_entity_poly.entity_id
_entity_poly.type
_entity_poly.pdbx_seq_one_letter_code
_entity_poly.pdbx_strand_id
1 'polypeptide(L)'
;MKAVQISRFGGPEVLEIVGLPTPRPARGQILVRVHAAGVNYFEVLMRSDRYAITPALPMRPGVEVSGIVEAAGEGVASGMLGTRVALPTFAFGISSGGYAEYVAVDADSVLPLPDTLSFADAVALQVQGLTALHLSRLRSVTDKTVVVTAAAGGVGSLLVQLLKAAQARKVVALTSSQAKQELALSLGADYTVSYADSNWAATVHKALRAADLIVDLVGGALTRSCLPALAPGGEIVFAALGRFDLSSEEVDGMLANNQALSGFALLPRLAPSTVKAELLELFHQATSGRLKVVLGGGFSLERVGEAHRAIESRETVGKVVLYPHGDG
;
A
#
# COMPACT_ATOMS: atom_id res chain seq x y z
N MET A 1 -20.57 -14.94 11.47
CA MET A 1 -19.80 -13.74 11.25
C MET A 1 -20.14 -13.11 9.90
N LYS A 2 -20.00 -11.80 9.77
CA LYS A 2 -20.09 -11.11 8.48
C LYS A 2 -18.75 -11.17 7.75
N ALA A 3 -18.80 -11.25 6.43
CA ALA A 3 -17.63 -11.13 5.54
C ALA A 3 -18.04 -10.52 4.20
N VAL A 4 -17.08 -9.94 3.48
CA VAL A 4 -17.30 -9.47 2.12
C VAL A 4 -16.97 -10.59 1.13
N GLN A 5 -17.83 -10.77 0.14
CA GLN A 5 -17.64 -11.72 -0.96
C GLN A 5 -17.87 -11.03 -2.31
N ILE A 6 -17.14 -11.46 -3.32
CA ILE A 6 -17.31 -11.07 -4.72
C ILE A 6 -17.63 -12.32 -5.50
N SER A 7 -18.83 -12.40 -6.08
CA SER A 7 -19.30 -13.54 -6.87
C SER A 7 -19.22 -13.31 -8.38
N ARG A 8 -19.00 -12.06 -8.80
CA ARG A 8 -18.79 -11.62 -10.19
C ARG A 8 -17.92 -10.38 -10.23
N PHE A 9 -17.22 -10.15 -11.32
CA PHE A 9 -16.46 -8.91 -11.51
C PHE A 9 -17.40 -7.72 -11.80
N GLY A 10 -16.98 -6.51 -11.40
CA GLY A 10 -17.77 -5.31 -11.64
C GLY A 10 -17.33 -4.10 -10.83
N GLY A 11 -18.23 -3.14 -10.71
CA GLY A 11 -18.08 -1.95 -9.87
C GLY A 11 -18.20 -2.27 -8.37
N PRO A 12 -18.18 -1.25 -7.50
CA PRO A 12 -18.28 -1.44 -6.04
C PRO A 12 -19.53 -2.18 -5.55
N GLU A 13 -20.57 -2.25 -6.38
CA GLU A 13 -21.83 -2.95 -6.10
C GLU A 13 -21.70 -4.47 -6.05
N VAL A 14 -20.59 -5.03 -6.52
CA VAL A 14 -20.35 -6.50 -6.45
C VAL A 14 -19.73 -6.95 -5.13
N LEU A 15 -19.43 -6.02 -4.22
CA LEU A 15 -18.96 -6.30 -2.87
C LEU A 15 -20.15 -6.60 -1.97
N GLU A 16 -20.45 -7.87 -1.78
CA GLU A 16 -21.63 -8.36 -1.05
C GLU A 16 -21.26 -8.74 0.37
N ILE A 17 -22.07 -8.31 1.36
CA ILE A 17 -21.96 -8.80 2.72
C ILE A 17 -22.65 -10.15 2.82
N VAL A 18 -21.91 -11.16 3.22
CA VAL A 18 -22.42 -12.53 3.43
C VAL A 18 -22.29 -12.96 4.88
N GLY A 19 -23.29 -13.73 5.35
CA GLY A 19 -23.25 -14.40 6.64
C GLY A 19 -22.54 -15.75 6.53
N LEU A 20 -21.46 -15.94 7.27
CA LEU A 20 -20.69 -17.19 7.31
C LEU A 20 -20.62 -17.73 8.74
N PRO A 21 -20.45 -19.04 8.94
CA PRO A 21 -20.07 -19.58 10.25
C PRO A 21 -18.74 -18.94 10.69
N THR A 22 -18.63 -18.58 11.97
CA THR A 22 -17.35 -18.17 12.54
C THR A 22 -16.37 -19.34 12.49
N PRO A 23 -15.16 -19.18 11.92
CA PRO A 23 -14.21 -20.29 11.81
C PRO A 23 -13.79 -20.77 13.20
N ARG A 24 -13.53 -22.06 13.32
CA ARG A 24 -12.90 -22.64 14.51
C ARG A 24 -11.42 -22.86 14.18
N PRO A 25 -10.50 -22.34 15.03
CA PRO A 25 -9.08 -22.54 14.77
C PRO A 25 -8.71 -24.03 14.90
N ALA A 26 -8.06 -24.57 13.89
CA ALA A 26 -7.51 -25.92 13.88
C ALA A 26 -6.24 -25.99 14.74
N ARG A 27 -5.63 -27.18 14.84
CA ARG A 27 -4.35 -27.37 15.53
C ARG A 27 -3.28 -26.43 14.95
N GLY A 28 -2.59 -25.68 15.83
CA GLY A 28 -1.60 -24.69 15.46
C GLY A 28 -2.16 -23.36 14.96
N GLN A 29 -3.49 -23.21 14.86
CA GLN A 29 -4.14 -21.99 14.40
C GLN A 29 -4.71 -21.16 15.55
N ILE A 30 -4.87 -19.87 15.26
CA ILE A 30 -5.55 -18.90 16.10
C ILE A 30 -6.74 -18.32 15.35
N LEU A 31 -7.75 -17.89 16.09
CA LEU A 31 -8.85 -17.06 15.60
C LEU A 31 -8.56 -15.62 15.98
N VAL A 32 -8.45 -14.74 15.00
CA VAL A 32 -8.29 -13.31 15.22
C VAL A 32 -9.61 -12.61 15.02
N ARG A 33 -10.07 -11.87 16.03
CA ARG A 33 -11.13 -10.87 15.90
C ARG A 33 -10.55 -9.65 15.23
N VAL A 34 -11.03 -9.33 14.02
CA VAL A 34 -10.46 -8.27 13.18
C VAL A 34 -10.93 -6.91 13.67
N HIS A 35 -10.02 -6.05 14.09
CA HIS A 35 -10.30 -4.67 14.47
C HIS A 35 -10.12 -3.69 13.32
N ALA A 36 -9.17 -3.96 12.43
CA ALA A 36 -8.96 -3.16 11.23
C ALA A 36 -8.51 -4.06 10.07
N ALA A 37 -9.03 -3.78 8.87
CA ALA A 37 -8.60 -4.40 7.61
C ALA A 37 -8.24 -3.31 6.59
N GLY A 38 -7.14 -3.49 5.87
CA GLY A 38 -6.64 -2.49 4.93
C GLY A 38 -7.27 -2.63 3.56
N VAL A 39 -7.66 -1.50 2.95
CA VAL A 39 -8.13 -1.47 1.55
C VAL A 39 -6.99 -1.02 0.65
N ASN A 40 -6.74 -1.77 -0.41
CA ASN A 40 -5.66 -1.52 -1.36
C ASN A 40 -6.21 -1.28 -2.78
N TYR A 41 -5.51 -0.46 -3.56
CA TYR A 41 -5.93 -0.16 -4.93
C TYR A 41 -5.92 -1.40 -5.84
N PHE A 42 -4.98 -2.34 -5.64
CA PHE A 42 -4.97 -3.56 -6.42
C PHE A 42 -6.21 -4.45 -6.18
N GLU A 43 -6.83 -4.39 -4.99
CA GLU A 43 -8.08 -5.11 -4.71
C GLU A 43 -9.26 -4.50 -5.48
N VAL A 44 -9.23 -3.18 -5.71
CA VAL A 44 -10.16 -2.50 -6.63
C VAL A 44 -9.98 -3.03 -8.06
N LEU A 45 -8.74 -3.18 -8.50
CA LEU A 45 -8.43 -3.73 -9.82
C LEU A 45 -8.82 -5.21 -9.93
N MET A 46 -8.57 -6.03 -8.90
CA MET A 46 -8.99 -7.43 -8.84
C MET A 46 -10.51 -7.57 -8.90
N ARG A 47 -11.24 -6.76 -8.13
CA ARG A 47 -12.70 -6.74 -8.14
C ARG A 47 -13.27 -6.47 -9.54
N SER A 48 -12.60 -5.64 -10.32
CA SER A 48 -13.05 -5.22 -11.67
C SER A 48 -12.37 -5.99 -12.81
N ASP A 49 -11.65 -7.08 -12.51
CA ASP A 49 -10.85 -7.88 -13.48
C ASP A 49 -9.89 -7.03 -14.33
N ARG A 50 -9.23 -6.07 -13.69
CA ARG A 50 -8.24 -5.18 -14.32
C ARG A 50 -6.85 -5.29 -13.69
N TYR A 51 -6.66 -6.25 -12.79
CA TYR A 51 -5.35 -6.54 -12.22
C TYR A 51 -4.58 -7.52 -13.12
N ALA A 52 -3.26 -7.60 -12.94
CA ALA A 52 -2.43 -8.51 -13.73
C ALA A 52 -2.74 -10.00 -13.51
N ILE A 53 -3.47 -10.33 -12.46
CA ILE A 53 -3.92 -11.70 -12.15
C ILE A 53 -5.44 -11.65 -11.94
N THR A 54 -6.18 -12.45 -12.72
CA THR A 54 -7.62 -12.65 -12.53
C THR A 54 -7.85 -13.62 -11.37
N PRO A 55 -8.51 -13.21 -10.27
CA PRO A 55 -8.79 -14.11 -9.17
C PRO A 55 -9.90 -15.11 -9.51
N ALA A 56 -9.85 -16.29 -8.90
CA ALA A 56 -10.98 -17.23 -8.96
C ALA A 56 -12.18 -16.70 -8.16
N LEU A 57 -13.38 -16.88 -8.72
CA LEU A 57 -14.65 -16.52 -8.06
C LEU A 57 -15.37 -17.76 -7.50
N PRO A 58 -16.11 -17.65 -6.38
CA PRO A 58 -16.22 -16.46 -5.55
C PRO A 58 -14.95 -16.18 -4.76
N MET A 59 -14.55 -14.90 -4.65
CA MET A 59 -13.41 -14.50 -3.84
C MET A 59 -13.85 -13.68 -2.61
N ARG A 60 -13.06 -13.74 -1.56
CA ARG A 60 -13.22 -12.90 -0.35
C ARG A 60 -11.99 -11.99 -0.24
N PRO A 61 -12.13 -10.68 -0.45
CA PRO A 61 -11.00 -9.75 -0.42
C PRO A 61 -10.44 -9.53 0.99
N GLY A 62 -9.37 -8.78 1.08
CA GLY A 62 -8.66 -8.45 2.31
C GLY A 62 -7.41 -9.30 2.51
N VAL A 63 -6.25 -8.66 2.39
CA VAL A 63 -4.95 -9.35 2.45
C VAL A 63 -4.11 -8.92 3.65
N GLU A 64 -4.62 -7.99 4.45
CA GLU A 64 -3.94 -7.45 5.64
C GLU A 64 -4.95 -7.02 6.69
N VAL A 65 -4.77 -7.49 7.90
CA VAL A 65 -5.62 -7.15 9.04
C VAL A 65 -4.79 -6.93 10.29
N SER A 66 -5.43 -6.37 11.31
CA SER A 66 -4.96 -6.33 12.68
C SER A 66 -6.13 -6.57 13.63
N GLY A 67 -5.86 -7.14 14.78
CA GLY A 67 -6.92 -7.49 15.72
C GLY A 67 -6.40 -8.13 16.99
N ILE A 68 -7.31 -8.82 17.67
CA ILE A 68 -7.03 -9.50 18.94
C ILE A 68 -7.26 -11.00 18.76
N VAL A 69 -6.36 -11.81 19.29
CA VAL A 69 -6.51 -13.28 19.33
C VAL A 69 -7.63 -13.64 20.28
N GLU A 70 -8.73 -14.18 19.75
CA GLU A 70 -9.95 -14.53 20.52
C GLU A 70 -10.03 -16.00 20.90
N ALA A 71 -9.48 -16.88 20.06
CA ALA A 71 -9.39 -18.30 20.35
C ALA A 71 -8.10 -18.91 19.79
N ALA A 72 -7.68 -20.02 20.37
CA ALA A 72 -6.51 -20.77 19.95
C ALA A 72 -6.85 -22.26 19.80
N GLY A 73 -6.33 -22.87 18.74
CA GLY A 73 -6.41 -24.31 18.53
C GLY A 73 -5.38 -25.07 19.35
N GLU A 74 -5.47 -26.39 19.33
CA GLU A 74 -4.53 -27.27 20.02
C GLU A 74 -3.07 -26.99 19.58
N GLY A 75 -2.15 -26.99 20.54
CA GLY A 75 -0.73 -26.78 20.30
C GLY A 75 -0.27 -25.32 20.21
N VAL A 76 -1.19 -24.35 20.25
CA VAL A 76 -0.87 -22.93 20.35
C VAL A 76 -0.57 -22.56 21.80
N ALA A 77 0.46 -21.74 22.02
CA ALA A 77 0.84 -21.27 23.35
C ALA A 77 -0.33 -20.49 24.01
N SER A 78 -0.63 -20.78 25.26
CA SER A 78 -1.74 -20.17 26.01
C SER A 78 -1.63 -18.64 26.14
N GLY A 79 -0.42 -18.10 26.13
CA GLY A 79 -0.15 -16.66 26.18
C GLY A 79 -0.58 -15.89 24.91
N MET A 80 -1.02 -16.56 23.86
CA MET A 80 -1.51 -15.90 22.64
C MET A 80 -2.92 -15.30 22.80
N LEU A 81 -3.76 -15.85 23.69
CA LEU A 81 -5.11 -15.33 23.92
C LEU A 81 -5.08 -13.88 24.42
N GLY A 82 -5.92 -13.04 23.85
CA GLY A 82 -6.02 -11.63 24.18
C GLY A 82 -4.88 -10.76 23.62
N THR A 83 -3.89 -11.34 22.95
CA THR A 83 -2.81 -10.55 22.37
C THR A 83 -3.25 -9.76 21.15
N ARG A 84 -2.71 -8.54 21.02
CA ARG A 84 -2.89 -7.69 19.85
C ARG A 84 -1.93 -8.13 18.76
N VAL A 85 -2.42 -8.33 17.54
CA VAL A 85 -1.62 -8.87 16.42
C VAL A 85 -1.86 -8.14 15.10
N ALA A 86 -0.82 -8.08 14.27
CA ALA A 86 -0.90 -7.79 12.85
C ALA A 86 -0.81 -9.10 12.06
N LEU A 87 -1.56 -9.17 10.97
CA LEU A 87 -1.65 -10.35 10.12
C LEU A 87 -1.48 -9.95 8.65
N PRO A 88 -0.26 -9.96 8.11
CA PRO A 88 0.01 -9.71 6.69
C PRO A 88 -0.22 -10.98 5.86
N THR A 89 -1.49 -11.34 5.62
CA THR A 89 -1.88 -12.59 4.96
C THR A 89 -1.19 -12.78 3.61
N PHE A 90 -1.01 -11.68 2.86
CA PHE A 90 -0.33 -11.69 1.55
C PHE A 90 1.11 -12.24 1.62
N ALA A 91 1.80 -12.04 2.73
CA ALA A 91 3.20 -12.44 2.89
C ALA A 91 3.37 -13.93 3.26
N PHE A 92 2.28 -14.58 3.70
CA PHE A 92 2.27 -15.99 4.13
C PHE A 92 1.45 -16.89 3.23
N GLY A 93 1.12 -16.45 2.00
CA GLY A 93 0.39 -17.26 1.02
C GLY A 93 -1.11 -17.40 1.33
N ILE A 94 -1.64 -16.67 2.31
CA ILE A 94 -3.06 -16.60 2.62
C ILE A 94 -3.63 -15.49 1.74
N SER A 95 -4.26 -15.87 0.63
CA SER A 95 -4.52 -14.93 -0.47
C SER A 95 -5.72 -14.02 -0.26
N SER A 96 -6.57 -14.22 0.78
CA SER A 96 -7.82 -13.45 0.90
C SER A 96 -8.56 -13.71 2.22
N GLY A 97 -9.63 -12.92 2.46
CA GLY A 97 -10.59 -13.16 3.55
C GLY A 97 -10.50 -12.18 4.72
N GLY A 98 -9.63 -11.17 4.64
CA GLY A 98 -9.44 -10.18 5.69
C GLY A 98 -10.60 -9.19 5.84
N TYR A 99 -11.46 -9.02 4.83
CA TYR A 99 -12.67 -8.22 4.97
C TYR A 99 -13.76 -9.03 5.66
N ALA A 100 -13.54 -9.36 6.92
CA ALA A 100 -14.41 -10.18 7.73
C ALA A 100 -14.28 -9.81 9.22
N GLU A 101 -15.27 -10.18 10.02
CA GLU A 101 -15.22 -9.99 11.46
C GLU A 101 -14.15 -10.86 12.15
N TYR A 102 -13.86 -12.04 11.57
CA TYR A 102 -12.90 -13.01 12.10
C TYR A 102 -12.10 -13.68 11.00
N VAL A 103 -10.84 -13.99 11.31
CA VAL A 103 -9.96 -14.78 10.43
C VAL A 103 -9.24 -15.85 11.25
N ALA A 104 -9.27 -17.11 10.77
CA ALA A 104 -8.49 -18.20 11.35
C ALA A 104 -7.20 -18.39 10.54
N VAL A 105 -6.04 -18.39 11.21
CA VAL A 105 -4.72 -18.46 10.58
C VAL A 105 -3.73 -19.21 11.45
N ASP A 106 -2.64 -19.66 10.88
CA ASP A 106 -1.53 -20.26 11.60
C ASP A 106 -0.93 -19.24 12.59
N ALA A 107 -0.70 -19.65 13.82
CA ALA A 107 -0.17 -18.80 14.89
C ALA A 107 1.20 -18.16 14.50
N ASP A 108 1.97 -18.86 13.68
CA ASP A 108 3.26 -18.36 13.19
C ASP A 108 3.14 -17.29 12.09
N SER A 109 1.95 -17.02 11.55
CA SER A 109 1.75 -16.02 10.51
C SER A 109 1.48 -14.60 11.05
N VAL A 110 1.34 -14.44 12.35
CA VAL A 110 1.05 -13.14 12.98
C VAL A 110 2.29 -12.51 13.63
N LEU A 111 2.19 -11.19 13.86
CA LEU A 111 3.18 -10.41 14.62
C LEU A 111 2.49 -9.74 15.82
N PRO A 112 3.12 -9.74 17.00
CA PRO A 112 2.61 -8.97 18.12
C PRO A 112 2.65 -7.47 17.80
N LEU A 113 1.61 -6.74 18.22
CA LEU A 113 1.54 -5.29 18.08
C LEU A 113 1.93 -4.62 19.40
N PRO A 114 2.76 -3.55 19.34
CA PRO A 114 2.96 -2.67 20.49
C PRO A 114 1.63 -2.05 20.96
N ASP A 115 1.46 -1.88 22.26
CA ASP A 115 0.24 -1.29 22.83
C ASP A 115 0.00 0.14 22.34
N THR A 116 1.07 0.87 22.03
CA THR A 116 1.03 2.25 21.54
C THR A 116 0.70 2.38 20.06
N LEU A 117 0.70 1.29 19.28
CA LEU A 117 0.35 1.32 17.86
C LEU A 117 -1.12 0.98 17.68
N SER A 118 -1.89 1.86 17.02
CA SER A 118 -3.28 1.57 16.72
C SER A 118 -3.42 0.42 15.73
N PHE A 119 -4.58 -0.27 15.72
CA PHE A 119 -4.84 -1.31 14.72
C PHE A 119 -4.84 -0.76 13.29
N ALA A 120 -5.38 0.44 13.08
CA ALA A 120 -5.39 1.10 11.79
C ALA A 120 -3.98 1.45 11.29
N ASP A 121 -3.13 2.00 12.16
CA ASP A 121 -1.74 2.28 11.79
C ASP A 121 -0.96 1.00 11.47
N ALA A 122 -1.17 -0.04 12.26
CA ALA A 122 -0.55 -1.34 12.02
C ALA A 122 -0.92 -1.91 10.64
N VAL A 123 -2.17 -1.80 10.23
CA VAL A 123 -2.63 -2.22 8.89
C VAL A 123 -2.00 -1.36 7.80
N ALA A 124 -1.91 -0.05 7.98
CA ALA A 124 -1.31 0.86 7.01
C ALA A 124 0.18 0.55 6.74
N LEU A 125 0.86 -0.04 7.71
CA LEU A 125 2.27 -0.39 7.62
C LEU A 125 2.54 -1.76 6.97
N GLN A 126 1.52 -2.58 6.72
CA GLN A 126 1.72 -3.92 6.13
C GLN A 126 2.02 -3.83 4.63
N VAL A 127 1.05 -3.87 3.74
CA VAL A 127 1.29 -3.81 2.28
C VAL A 127 1.98 -2.51 1.89
N GLN A 128 1.45 -1.38 2.35
CA GLN A 128 1.94 -0.06 1.93
C GLN A 128 3.28 0.29 2.57
N GLY A 129 3.46 -0.04 3.84
CA GLY A 129 4.71 0.16 4.55
C GLY A 129 5.85 -0.68 3.97
N LEU A 130 5.64 -1.97 3.77
CA LEU A 130 6.63 -2.84 3.12
C LEU A 130 6.94 -2.39 1.69
N THR A 131 5.91 -1.99 0.92
CA THR A 131 6.13 -1.44 -0.43
C THR A 131 7.02 -0.20 -0.39
N ALA A 132 6.73 0.75 0.49
CA ALA A 132 7.52 1.97 0.64
C ALA A 132 8.96 1.67 1.12
N LEU A 133 9.11 0.76 2.08
CA LEU A 133 10.41 0.33 2.61
C LEU A 133 11.28 -0.29 1.50
N HIS A 134 10.74 -1.25 0.76
CA HIS A 134 11.47 -1.90 -0.33
C HIS A 134 11.78 -0.94 -1.49
N LEU A 135 10.88 -0.01 -1.82
CA LEU A 135 11.14 1.04 -2.82
C LEU A 135 12.26 1.98 -2.37
N SER A 136 12.26 2.40 -1.10
CA SER A 136 13.30 3.29 -0.56
C SER A 136 14.69 2.65 -0.53
N ARG A 137 14.77 1.30 -0.50
CA ARG A 137 16.00 0.52 -0.47
C ARG A 137 16.40 -0.05 -1.85
N LEU A 138 15.59 0.15 -2.87
CA LEU A 138 15.81 -0.43 -4.19
C LEU A 138 17.05 0.12 -4.89
N ARG A 139 17.31 1.41 -4.69
CA ARG A 139 18.45 2.15 -5.25
C ARG A 139 19.06 3.09 -4.21
N SER A 140 20.34 3.37 -4.31
CA SER A 140 20.91 4.48 -3.55
C SER A 140 20.30 5.80 -4.03
N VAL A 141 19.74 6.55 -3.10
CA VAL A 141 19.08 7.84 -3.35
C VAL A 141 19.89 9.03 -2.82
N THR A 142 21.02 8.75 -2.15
CA THR A 142 21.93 9.78 -1.68
C THR A 142 22.32 10.71 -2.83
N ASP A 143 22.24 12.00 -2.60
CA ASP A 143 22.51 13.07 -3.57
C ASP A 143 21.62 13.07 -4.83
N LYS A 144 20.54 12.30 -4.85
CA LYS A 144 19.60 12.22 -5.97
C LYS A 144 18.35 13.08 -5.76
N THR A 145 17.82 13.60 -6.86
CA THR A 145 16.47 14.17 -6.94
C THR A 145 15.50 13.04 -7.28
N VAL A 146 14.56 12.76 -6.38
CA VAL A 146 13.58 11.68 -6.52
C VAL A 146 12.17 12.26 -6.66
N VAL A 147 11.47 11.90 -7.72
CA VAL A 147 10.03 12.22 -7.90
C VAL A 147 9.19 11.02 -7.46
N VAL A 148 8.17 11.26 -6.66
CA VAL A 148 7.21 10.25 -6.22
C VAL A 148 5.82 10.63 -6.73
N THR A 149 5.21 9.78 -7.57
CA THR A 149 3.82 9.98 -8.00
C THR A 149 2.85 9.51 -6.91
N ALA A 150 1.64 10.05 -6.88
CA ALA A 150 0.65 9.80 -5.82
C ALA A 150 1.25 9.93 -4.40
N ALA A 151 2.09 10.94 -4.19
CA ALA A 151 2.91 11.09 -2.99
C ALA A 151 2.11 11.27 -1.68
N ALA A 152 0.83 11.64 -1.75
CA ALA A 152 -0.08 11.72 -0.60
C ALA A 152 -0.92 10.45 -0.39
N GLY A 153 -0.77 9.43 -1.23
CA GLY A 153 -1.44 8.13 -1.09
C GLY A 153 -0.77 7.23 -0.04
N GLY A 154 -1.30 6.03 0.16
CA GLY A 154 -0.81 5.14 1.21
C GLY A 154 0.67 4.79 1.10
N VAL A 155 1.14 4.33 -0.05
CA VAL A 155 2.57 4.06 -0.28
C VAL A 155 3.36 5.37 -0.35
N GLY A 156 2.86 6.36 -1.10
CA GLY A 156 3.59 7.61 -1.36
C GLY A 156 3.89 8.39 -0.10
N SER A 157 2.93 8.50 0.84
CA SER A 157 3.10 9.24 2.09
C SER A 157 4.18 8.65 3.01
N LEU A 158 4.34 7.33 3.01
CA LEU A 158 5.41 6.64 3.73
C LEU A 158 6.73 6.73 2.96
N LEU A 159 6.69 6.57 1.64
CA LEU A 159 7.89 6.60 0.80
C LEU A 159 8.59 7.97 0.84
N VAL A 160 7.85 9.08 0.80
CA VAL A 160 8.42 10.44 0.93
C VAL A 160 9.28 10.52 2.20
N GLN A 161 8.78 10.09 3.34
CA GLN A 161 9.49 10.12 4.61
C GLN A 161 10.74 9.21 4.61
N LEU A 162 10.59 7.98 4.09
CA LEU A 162 11.70 7.02 4.02
C LEU A 162 12.81 7.48 3.08
N LEU A 163 12.48 8.13 1.95
CA LEU A 163 13.47 8.72 1.04
C LEU A 163 14.24 9.87 1.71
N LYS A 164 13.57 10.71 2.50
CA LYS A 164 14.23 11.76 3.29
C LYS A 164 15.15 11.16 4.34
N ALA A 165 14.70 10.12 5.05
CA ALA A 165 15.54 9.39 6.01
C ALA A 165 16.76 8.72 5.32
N ALA A 166 16.61 8.27 4.07
CA ALA A 166 17.69 7.73 3.24
C ALA A 166 18.58 8.81 2.58
N GLN A 167 18.45 10.07 3.01
CA GLN A 167 19.27 11.22 2.56
C GLN A 167 19.15 11.53 1.05
N ALA A 168 17.97 11.33 0.46
CA ALA A 168 17.70 11.89 -0.87
C ALA A 168 17.95 13.40 -0.86
N ARG A 169 18.70 13.90 -1.86
CA ARG A 169 19.00 15.34 -1.98
C ARG A 169 17.73 16.18 -2.05
N LYS A 170 16.78 15.73 -2.87
CA LYS A 170 15.45 16.34 -2.99
C LYS A 170 14.40 15.28 -3.23
N VAL A 171 13.29 15.39 -2.53
CA VAL A 171 12.09 14.58 -2.76
C VAL A 171 11.00 15.50 -3.31
N VAL A 172 10.54 15.20 -4.51
CA VAL A 172 9.48 15.94 -5.22
C VAL A 172 8.20 15.11 -5.16
N ALA A 173 7.20 15.63 -4.52
CA ALA A 173 5.90 14.98 -4.40
C ALA A 173 4.96 15.41 -5.53
N LEU A 174 4.57 14.47 -6.38
CA LEU A 174 3.59 14.68 -7.43
C LEU A 174 2.21 14.26 -6.93
N THR A 175 1.26 15.21 -6.90
CA THR A 175 -0.07 15.06 -6.28
C THR A 175 -1.19 15.60 -7.16
N SER A 176 -2.47 15.44 -6.73
CA SER A 176 -3.65 15.86 -7.50
C SER A 176 -4.34 17.13 -7.00
N SER A 177 -3.98 17.63 -5.82
CA SER A 177 -4.65 18.79 -5.22
C SER A 177 -3.74 19.53 -4.25
N GLN A 178 -4.10 20.78 -3.94
CA GLN A 178 -3.36 21.61 -3.01
C GLN A 178 -3.30 20.98 -1.60
N ALA A 179 -4.39 20.46 -1.07
CA ALA A 179 -4.40 19.79 0.24
C ALA A 179 -3.43 18.60 0.30
N LYS A 180 -3.30 17.85 -0.80
CA LYS A 180 -2.34 16.75 -0.93
C LYS A 180 -0.90 17.24 -1.06
N GLN A 181 -0.68 18.41 -1.65
CA GLN A 181 0.62 19.07 -1.68
C GLN A 181 1.05 19.48 -0.27
N GLU A 182 0.17 20.14 0.48
CA GLU A 182 0.41 20.54 1.86
C GLU A 182 0.73 19.34 2.76
N LEU A 183 -0.03 18.26 2.62
CA LEU A 183 0.26 17.01 3.31
C LEU A 183 1.65 16.48 2.96
N ALA A 184 2.02 16.40 1.68
CA ALA A 184 3.32 15.88 1.27
C ALA A 184 4.48 16.73 1.79
N LEU A 185 4.35 18.06 1.81
CA LEU A 185 5.31 18.98 2.44
C LEU A 185 5.44 18.70 3.95
N SER A 186 4.32 18.50 4.64
CA SER A 186 4.34 18.19 6.08
C SER A 186 4.99 16.85 6.41
N LEU A 187 5.09 15.95 5.42
CA LEU A 187 5.77 14.66 5.50
C LEU A 187 7.23 14.70 5.07
N GLY A 188 7.75 15.88 4.71
CA GLY A 188 9.16 16.09 4.41
C GLY A 188 9.50 16.16 2.93
N ALA A 189 8.52 16.24 2.01
CA ALA A 189 8.82 16.56 0.62
C ALA A 189 9.46 17.96 0.52
N ASP A 190 10.50 18.10 -0.32
CA ASP A 190 11.17 19.39 -0.52
C ASP A 190 10.39 20.28 -1.50
N TYR A 191 9.68 19.65 -2.45
CA TYR A 191 8.86 20.33 -3.45
C TYR A 191 7.60 19.53 -3.73
N THR A 192 6.56 20.24 -4.14
CA THR A 192 5.33 19.63 -4.63
C THR A 192 4.96 20.20 -5.99
N VAL A 193 4.44 19.35 -6.85
CA VAL A 193 3.83 19.73 -8.12
C VAL A 193 2.50 19.02 -8.30
N SER A 194 1.58 19.69 -8.99
CA SER A 194 0.29 19.10 -9.33
C SER A 194 0.35 18.51 -10.73
N TYR A 195 -0.01 17.24 -10.91
CA TYR A 195 -0.15 16.66 -12.25
C TYR A 195 -1.43 17.13 -12.98
N ALA A 196 -2.25 17.98 -12.37
CA ALA A 196 -3.27 18.75 -13.06
C ALA A 196 -2.67 19.92 -13.87
N ASP A 197 -1.45 20.37 -13.51
CA ASP A 197 -0.68 21.32 -14.31
C ASP A 197 0.02 20.56 -15.46
N SER A 198 -0.36 20.83 -16.71
CA SER A 198 0.25 20.22 -17.89
C SER A 198 1.77 20.48 -18.02
N ASN A 199 2.28 21.53 -17.39
CA ASN A 199 3.68 21.93 -17.43
C ASN A 199 4.52 21.41 -16.26
N TRP A 200 3.97 20.56 -15.37
CA TRP A 200 4.65 20.11 -14.16
C TRP A 200 6.05 19.51 -14.45
N ALA A 201 6.20 18.73 -15.52
CA ALA A 201 7.47 18.11 -15.89
C ALA A 201 8.53 19.15 -16.25
N ALA A 202 8.16 20.18 -17.02
CA ALA A 202 9.04 21.29 -17.35
C ALA A 202 9.42 22.10 -16.09
N THR A 203 8.49 22.25 -15.15
CA THR A 203 8.76 22.89 -13.86
C THR A 203 9.79 22.10 -13.05
N VAL A 204 9.66 20.78 -12.96
CA VAL A 204 10.65 19.90 -12.32
C VAL A 204 12.01 20.02 -13.02
N HIS A 205 12.03 19.95 -14.34
CA HIS A 205 13.27 20.04 -15.10
C HIS A 205 13.99 21.38 -14.88
N LYS A 206 13.25 22.48 -14.98
CA LYS A 206 13.80 23.86 -14.83
C LYS A 206 14.25 24.16 -13.40
N ALA A 207 13.44 23.81 -12.40
CA ALA A 207 13.70 24.16 -11.01
C ALA A 207 14.73 23.24 -10.34
N LEU A 208 14.82 21.96 -10.77
CA LEU A 208 15.55 20.92 -10.05
C LEU A 208 16.61 20.21 -10.90
N ARG A 209 16.82 20.65 -12.15
CA ARG A 209 17.74 20.04 -13.13
C ARG A 209 17.37 18.60 -13.51
N ALA A 210 16.06 18.32 -13.61
CA ALA A 210 15.47 17.00 -13.85
C ALA A 210 15.59 16.01 -12.65
N ALA A 211 14.92 14.87 -12.78
CA ALA A 211 14.89 13.83 -11.77
C ALA A 211 15.89 12.72 -12.09
N ASP A 212 16.69 12.33 -11.11
CA ASP A 212 17.57 11.16 -11.22
C ASP A 212 16.77 9.84 -11.11
N LEU A 213 15.68 9.86 -10.35
CA LEU A 213 14.81 8.73 -10.11
C LEU A 213 13.35 9.18 -10.06
N ILE A 214 12.46 8.47 -10.75
CA ILE A 214 11.01 8.64 -10.62
C ILE A 214 10.42 7.33 -10.13
N VAL A 215 9.71 7.35 -9.00
CA VAL A 215 8.94 6.21 -8.52
C VAL A 215 7.48 6.40 -8.94
N ASP A 216 7.06 5.61 -9.93
CA ASP A 216 5.70 5.69 -10.47
C ASP A 216 4.77 4.66 -9.81
N LEU A 217 3.88 5.16 -8.94
CA LEU A 217 2.85 4.41 -8.25
C LEU A 217 1.49 4.46 -8.96
N VAL A 218 1.38 5.14 -10.09
CA VAL A 218 0.09 5.42 -10.76
C VAL A 218 -0.04 4.70 -12.11
N GLY A 219 0.98 4.79 -12.95
CA GLY A 219 0.94 4.19 -14.28
C GLY A 219 0.06 4.92 -15.32
N GLY A 220 -0.08 4.32 -16.48
CA GLY A 220 -0.87 4.85 -17.59
C GLY A 220 -0.32 6.17 -18.13
N ALA A 221 -1.19 7.09 -18.51
CA ALA A 221 -0.80 8.39 -19.07
C ALA A 221 0.14 9.21 -18.18
N LEU A 222 0.13 8.98 -16.84
CA LEU A 222 1.03 9.68 -15.94
C LEU A 222 2.48 9.23 -16.13
N THR A 223 2.73 7.95 -16.37
CA THR A 223 4.09 7.44 -16.71
C THR A 223 4.67 8.19 -17.90
N ARG A 224 3.88 8.34 -18.96
CA ARG A 224 4.27 9.11 -20.18
C ARG A 224 4.63 10.55 -19.84
N SER A 225 3.83 11.21 -18.99
CA SER A 225 4.09 12.59 -18.60
C SER A 225 5.33 12.74 -17.69
N CYS A 226 5.84 11.65 -17.11
CA CYS A 226 7.08 11.65 -16.33
C CYS A 226 8.35 11.71 -17.21
N LEU A 227 8.30 11.24 -18.46
CA LEU A 227 9.49 11.15 -19.33
C LEU A 227 10.23 12.48 -19.48
N PRO A 228 9.57 13.63 -19.75
CA PRO A 228 10.26 14.92 -19.88
C PRO A 228 10.89 15.43 -18.57
N ALA A 229 10.48 14.89 -17.41
CA ALA A 229 11.06 15.26 -16.14
C ALA A 229 12.30 14.44 -15.78
N LEU A 230 12.56 13.33 -16.47
CA LEU A 230 13.66 12.42 -16.19
C LEU A 230 14.99 12.93 -16.76
N ALA A 231 16.04 12.90 -15.97
CA ALA A 231 17.39 13.27 -16.40
C ALA A 231 17.94 12.26 -17.43
N PRO A 232 18.88 12.66 -18.31
CA PRO A 232 19.70 11.69 -19.02
C PRO A 232 20.39 10.73 -18.03
N GLY A 233 20.33 9.43 -18.31
CA GLY A 233 20.82 8.39 -17.38
C GLY A 233 19.94 8.15 -16.16
N GLY A 234 18.78 8.82 -16.03
CA GLY A 234 17.84 8.62 -14.94
C GLY A 234 17.03 7.34 -15.08
N GLU A 235 16.31 6.97 -14.02
CA GLU A 235 15.54 5.73 -13.95
C GLU A 235 14.07 5.99 -13.55
N ILE A 236 13.13 5.32 -14.22
CA ILE A 236 11.75 5.17 -13.73
C ILE A 236 11.62 3.81 -13.09
N VAL A 237 11.26 3.76 -11.81
CA VAL A 237 10.79 2.57 -11.11
C VAL A 237 9.28 2.51 -11.22
N PHE A 238 8.79 1.56 -12.01
CA PHE A 238 7.37 1.37 -12.29
C PHE A 238 6.76 0.38 -11.31
N ALA A 239 5.91 0.86 -10.40
CA ALA A 239 5.27 0.09 -9.34
C ALA A 239 3.73 0.01 -9.50
N ALA A 240 3.22 0.27 -10.70
CA ALA A 240 1.78 0.31 -11.01
C ALA A 240 1.36 -0.92 -11.85
N LEU A 241 1.55 -2.13 -11.32
CA LEU A 241 1.31 -3.39 -12.02
C LEU A 241 -0.06 -3.42 -12.72
N GLY A 242 -0.07 -3.87 -13.99
CA GLY A 242 -1.25 -3.92 -14.84
C GLY A 242 -1.64 -2.57 -15.49
N ARG A 243 -0.82 -1.52 -15.34
CA ARG A 243 -1.09 -0.17 -15.86
C ARG A 243 0.02 0.40 -16.74
N PHE A 244 0.88 -0.46 -17.29
CA PHE A 244 1.94 -0.04 -18.20
C PHE A 244 1.34 0.42 -19.54
N ASP A 245 1.78 1.60 -20.02
CA ASP A 245 1.26 2.23 -21.25
C ASP A 245 2.31 3.19 -21.85
N LEU A 246 3.46 2.64 -22.26
CA LEU A 246 4.43 3.37 -23.07
C LEU A 246 4.49 2.77 -24.47
N SER A 247 4.60 3.63 -25.49
CA SER A 247 4.80 3.22 -26.89
C SER A 247 6.26 2.82 -27.13
N SER A 248 6.53 2.13 -28.24
CA SER A 248 7.89 1.80 -28.65
C SER A 248 8.73 3.06 -28.87
N GLU A 249 8.13 4.13 -29.47
CA GLU A 249 8.82 5.40 -29.71
C GLU A 249 9.24 6.08 -28.39
N GLU A 250 8.40 6.03 -27.35
CA GLU A 250 8.73 6.57 -26.03
C GLU A 250 9.86 5.77 -25.37
N VAL A 251 9.86 4.45 -25.52
CA VAL A 251 10.94 3.57 -25.03
C VAL A 251 12.23 3.86 -25.81
N ASP A 252 12.17 4.01 -27.14
CA ASP A 252 13.34 4.38 -27.96
C ASP A 252 13.91 5.74 -27.54
N GLY A 253 13.03 6.71 -27.22
CA GLY A 253 13.44 8.00 -26.66
C GLY A 253 14.18 7.87 -25.31
N MET A 254 13.74 6.96 -24.45
CA MET A 254 14.45 6.66 -23.21
C MET A 254 15.83 6.04 -23.48
N LEU A 255 15.92 5.09 -24.42
CA LEU A 255 17.19 4.46 -24.81
C LEU A 255 18.18 5.48 -25.37
N ALA A 256 17.72 6.41 -26.21
CA ALA A 256 18.54 7.49 -26.78
C ALA A 256 19.13 8.43 -25.70
N ASN A 257 18.48 8.52 -24.53
CA ASN A 257 18.95 9.31 -23.39
C ASN A 257 19.65 8.48 -22.31
N ASN A 258 19.97 7.20 -22.57
CA ASN A 258 20.51 6.25 -21.59
C ASN A 258 19.64 6.14 -20.31
N GLN A 259 18.33 6.36 -20.42
CA GLN A 259 17.38 6.25 -19.32
C GLN A 259 16.98 4.78 -19.10
N ALA A 260 16.64 4.43 -17.88
CA ALA A 260 16.22 3.09 -17.51
C ALA A 260 14.75 3.04 -17.09
N LEU A 261 14.09 1.91 -17.39
CA LEU A 261 12.78 1.56 -16.85
C LEU A 261 12.91 0.22 -16.12
N SER A 262 12.56 0.19 -14.85
CA SER A 262 12.56 -1.03 -14.06
C SER A 262 11.21 -1.28 -13.41
N GLY A 263 10.77 -2.53 -13.38
CA GLY A 263 9.56 -2.96 -12.70
C GLY A 263 9.77 -3.16 -11.20
N PHE A 264 8.74 -2.87 -10.43
CA PHE A 264 8.66 -3.21 -9.02
C PHE A 264 7.36 -3.93 -8.69
N ALA A 265 7.46 -5.10 -8.06
CA ALA A 265 6.35 -5.80 -7.43
C ALA A 265 6.80 -6.24 -6.02
N LEU A 266 5.93 -6.08 -5.02
CA LEU A 266 6.28 -6.38 -3.64
C LEU A 266 6.48 -7.88 -3.40
N LEU A 267 5.52 -8.72 -3.81
CA LEU A 267 5.50 -10.16 -3.46
C LEU A 267 6.80 -10.91 -3.80
N PRO A 268 7.40 -10.75 -5.01
CA PRO A 268 8.65 -11.43 -5.34
C PRO A 268 9.85 -11.00 -4.50
N ARG A 269 9.73 -9.91 -3.73
CA ARG A 269 10.79 -9.35 -2.89
C ARG A 269 10.67 -9.77 -1.43
N LEU A 270 9.53 -10.30 -1.03
CA LEU A 270 9.30 -10.74 0.33
C LEU A 270 9.89 -12.13 0.55
N ALA A 271 10.61 -12.28 1.65
CA ALA A 271 11.01 -13.57 2.17
C ALA A 271 10.33 -13.80 3.53
N PRO A 272 9.67 -14.93 3.78
CA PRO A 272 9.03 -15.22 5.07
C PRO A 272 9.95 -15.04 6.28
N SER A 273 11.26 -15.23 6.07
CA SER A 273 12.29 -15.06 7.11
C SER A 273 12.54 -13.59 7.49
N THR A 274 12.30 -12.62 6.60
CA THR A 274 12.62 -11.20 6.81
C THR A 274 11.40 -10.33 7.01
N VAL A 275 10.26 -10.69 6.45
CA VAL A 275 9.04 -9.87 6.45
C VAL A 275 8.59 -9.45 7.86
N LYS A 276 8.75 -10.35 8.83
CA LYS A 276 8.41 -10.04 10.23
C LYS A 276 9.35 -8.98 10.82
N ALA A 277 10.64 -9.10 10.57
CA ALA A 277 11.63 -8.13 11.06
C ALA A 277 11.42 -6.76 10.40
N GLU A 278 11.11 -6.72 9.12
CA GLU A 278 10.82 -5.49 8.38
C GLU A 278 9.56 -4.79 8.88
N LEU A 279 8.51 -5.56 9.20
CA LEU A 279 7.29 -5.00 9.80
C LEU A 279 7.53 -4.48 11.22
N LEU A 280 8.28 -5.21 12.04
CA LEU A 280 8.66 -4.75 13.39
C LEU A 280 9.50 -3.47 13.32
N GLU A 281 10.38 -3.33 12.34
CA GLU A 281 11.12 -2.09 12.08
C GLU A 281 10.17 -0.93 11.78
N LEU A 282 9.18 -1.12 10.88
CA LEU A 282 8.18 -0.11 10.54
C LEU A 282 7.31 0.26 11.76
N PHE A 283 6.88 -0.72 12.54
CA PHE A 283 6.12 -0.48 13.78
C PHE A 283 6.94 0.35 14.78
N HIS A 284 8.21 0.02 14.94
CA HIS A 284 9.10 0.79 15.78
C HIS A 284 9.33 2.22 15.27
N GLN A 285 9.46 2.41 13.96
CA GLN A 285 9.58 3.75 13.38
C GLN A 285 8.31 4.57 13.62
N ALA A 286 7.13 3.96 13.49
CA ALA A 286 5.86 4.64 13.74
C ALA A 286 5.67 4.98 15.22
N THR A 287 5.89 4.03 16.13
CA THR A 287 5.73 4.25 17.59
C THR A 287 6.75 5.24 18.17
N SER A 288 7.92 5.35 17.55
CA SER A 288 8.94 6.35 17.93
C SER A 288 8.75 7.73 17.26
N GLY A 289 7.70 7.91 16.46
CA GLY A 289 7.40 9.17 15.76
C GLY A 289 8.32 9.47 14.57
N ARG A 290 9.21 8.53 14.18
CA ARG A 290 10.10 8.69 13.01
C ARG A 290 9.39 8.48 11.67
N LEU A 291 8.28 7.76 11.68
CA LEU A 291 7.43 7.52 10.51
C LEU A 291 5.98 7.85 10.88
N LYS A 292 5.42 8.86 10.25
CA LYS A 292 4.02 9.26 10.46
C LYS A 292 3.11 8.48 9.54
N VAL A 293 2.16 7.73 10.10
CA VAL A 293 1.11 7.05 9.34
C VAL A 293 -0.01 8.06 9.01
N VAL A 294 -0.48 8.02 7.77
CA VAL A 294 -1.60 8.83 7.29
C VAL A 294 -2.78 7.91 7.01
N LEU A 295 -3.89 8.15 7.70
CA LEU A 295 -5.16 7.45 7.47
C LEU A 295 -6.07 8.33 6.62
N GLY A 296 -6.65 7.76 5.57
CA GLY A 296 -7.43 8.46 4.56
C GLY A 296 -8.94 8.25 4.64
N GLY A 297 -9.38 7.57 5.68
CA GLY A 297 -10.77 7.30 5.97
C GLY A 297 -10.98 5.92 6.59
N GLY A 298 -12.00 5.84 7.45
CA GLY A 298 -12.49 4.62 8.07
C GLY A 298 -13.92 4.32 7.63
N PHE A 299 -14.21 3.06 7.36
CA PHE A 299 -15.54 2.61 6.92
C PHE A 299 -15.92 1.35 7.67
N SER A 300 -17.20 1.19 8.01
CA SER A 300 -17.67 -0.11 8.48
C SER A 300 -17.63 -1.13 7.35
N LEU A 301 -17.72 -2.43 7.70
CA LEU A 301 -17.70 -3.49 6.70
C LEU A 301 -18.85 -3.35 5.68
N GLU A 302 -20.02 -2.90 6.15
CA GLU A 302 -21.20 -2.65 5.30
C GLU A 302 -20.97 -1.53 4.27
N ARG A 303 -20.06 -0.62 4.56
CA ARG A 303 -19.72 0.50 3.68
C ARG A 303 -18.49 0.22 2.80
N VAL A 304 -18.10 -1.06 2.64
CA VAL A 304 -16.95 -1.45 1.83
C VAL A 304 -17.02 -0.94 0.39
N GLY A 305 -18.21 -0.87 -0.21
CA GLY A 305 -18.41 -0.30 -1.54
C GLY A 305 -18.06 1.19 -1.61
N GLU A 306 -18.31 1.95 -0.54
CA GLU A 306 -17.91 3.36 -0.45
C GLU A 306 -16.39 3.50 -0.29
N ALA A 307 -15.77 2.64 0.52
CA ALA A 307 -14.31 2.61 0.68
C ALA A 307 -13.60 2.38 -0.66
N HIS A 308 -14.10 1.44 -1.48
CA HIS A 308 -13.56 1.18 -2.82
C HIS A 308 -13.80 2.37 -3.76
N ARG A 309 -14.98 3.00 -3.76
CA ARG A 309 -15.25 4.21 -4.57
C ARG A 309 -14.31 5.36 -4.21
N ALA A 310 -14.10 5.60 -2.92
CA ALA A 310 -13.23 6.67 -2.44
C ALA A 310 -11.77 6.52 -2.93
N ILE A 311 -11.27 5.29 -3.03
CA ILE A 311 -9.95 5.00 -3.60
C ILE A 311 -9.97 5.17 -5.12
N GLU A 312 -11.00 4.70 -5.82
CA GLU A 312 -11.13 4.81 -7.28
C GLU A 312 -11.21 6.26 -7.73
N SER A 313 -11.96 7.11 -7.01
CA SER A 313 -12.08 8.54 -7.31
C SER A 313 -10.80 9.35 -7.01
N ARG A 314 -9.80 8.71 -6.36
CA ARG A 314 -8.55 9.35 -5.93
C ARG A 314 -8.76 10.54 -4.98
N GLU A 315 -9.84 10.55 -4.23
CA GLU A 315 -10.16 11.59 -3.25
C GLU A 315 -9.39 11.37 -1.94
N THR A 316 -9.04 10.13 -1.62
CA THR A 316 -8.38 9.76 -0.37
C THR A 316 -6.91 10.20 -0.32
N VAL A 317 -6.40 10.30 0.91
CA VAL A 317 -4.98 10.37 1.27
C VAL A 317 -4.62 9.11 2.06
N GLY A 318 -3.35 8.78 2.19
CA GLY A 318 -2.91 7.70 3.08
C GLY A 318 -3.65 6.36 2.89
N LYS A 319 -3.86 5.64 3.99
CA LYS A 319 -4.53 4.34 4.04
C LYS A 319 -6.03 4.45 4.29
N VAL A 320 -6.83 3.74 3.51
CA VAL A 320 -8.24 3.48 3.78
C VAL A 320 -8.37 2.18 4.56
N VAL A 321 -9.21 2.19 5.60
CA VAL A 321 -9.36 1.10 6.58
C VAL A 321 -10.83 0.71 6.73
N LEU A 322 -11.09 -0.59 6.81
CA LEU A 322 -12.39 -1.13 7.22
C LEU A 322 -12.35 -1.51 8.70
N TYR A 323 -13.42 -1.21 9.41
CA TYR A 323 -13.66 -1.59 10.81
C TYR A 323 -14.83 -2.57 10.87
N PRO A 324 -14.56 -3.90 10.93
CA PRO A 324 -15.61 -4.91 10.80
C PRO A 324 -16.66 -4.94 11.93
N HIS A 325 -16.33 -4.39 13.11
CA HIS A 325 -17.23 -4.34 14.27
C HIS A 325 -17.81 -2.94 14.55
N GLY A 326 -17.77 -2.05 13.56
CA GLY A 326 -18.18 -0.65 13.70
C GLY A 326 -16.99 0.29 13.80
N ASP A 327 -17.27 1.59 13.79
CA ASP A 327 -16.25 2.65 13.79
C ASP A 327 -15.32 2.49 15.00
N GLY A 328 -14.01 2.46 14.71
CA GLY A 328 -12.95 2.34 15.71
C GLY A 328 -12.70 3.63 16.48
#